data_cbc34c19ee23031a9f8e04bee39468d1
#
_entry.id   cbc34c19ee23031a9f8e04bee39468d1
#
_cell.length_a   1.000
_cell.length_b   1.000
_cell.length_c   1.000
_cell.angle_alpha   90.00
_cell.angle_beta   90.00
_cell.angle_gamma   90.00
#
_symmetry.space_group_name_H-M   'P 1'
#
loop_
_entity.id
_entity.type
_entity.pdbx_description
1 polymer ?
#
loop_
_entity_poly.entity_id
_entity_poly.type
_entity_poly.pdbx_seq_one_letter_code
_entity_poly.pdbx_strand_id
1 'polypeptide(L)'
;MYQHIQVPTQGAKITVNVDNSLNVPLNPIIPFIEGDGTGVDTTPVMIKVVNAAVKQAYQGAREIQWMEVFAGQKATQFYGPDVYLPSETLAALKEFVVSIKGPLSAPSSGHIRSLNVAIRQELDLFACVRPLRYFKGVPSPVREPEKTNVTLFRENSEDIYAGIEYAAQSDAAQKLIAFLTTELGVKSIRFPESSGIGIKPVSSEGTQRLMRKAIQYAIDHDKPSVTIVHKGGIMRYTEGAFRDWAFQLAETEFSAQRIDGGPWCLVKNPKTGQNITIKDMAMDAFLQQILMRPQEFSVVATLNLNGDYISDAVSAQVGGIGIAPGANMSDTVACFEATVDAFSKFAGKDYVNPGSEILSAEMMLRYMGWTEAADLIVHAMEAAIQSKKVTHDFAKLMDGASQVSCSGFGQVIIDEMSA
;
A
#
# COMPACT_ATOMS: atom_id res chain seq x y z
N MET A 1 -16.21 21.92 12.51
CA MET A 1 -16.05 22.79 11.30
C MET A 1 -14.54 22.91 11.10
N TYR A 2 -14.05 22.63 9.91
CA TYR A 2 -12.62 22.72 9.61
C TYR A 2 -12.20 24.18 9.47
N GLN A 3 -10.94 24.48 9.79
CA GLN A 3 -10.39 25.85 9.75
C GLN A 3 -9.87 26.20 8.35
N HIS A 4 -9.13 25.27 7.74
CA HIS A 4 -8.48 25.49 6.43
C HIS A 4 -9.01 24.56 5.33
N ILE A 5 -9.65 23.45 5.69
CA ILE A 5 -10.22 22.50 4.73
C ILE A 5 -11.60 22.99 4.28
N GLN A 6 -11.78 23.09 2.96
CA GLN A 6 -13.06 23.46 2.36
C GLN A 6 -13.81 22.20 1.95
N VAL A 7 -14.88 21.89 2.67
CA VAL A 7 -15.77 20.78 2.32
C VAL A 7 -16.60 21.17 1.12
N PRO A 8 -16.66 20.37 0.04
CA PRO A 8 -17.52 20.62 -1.10
C PRO A 8 -18.99 20.80 -0.67
N THR A 9 -19.65 21.78 -1.25
CA THR A 9 -21.08 22.04 -0.98
C THR A 9 -22.02 21.04 -1.64
N GLN A 10 -21.52 20.34 -2.65
CA GLN A 10 -22.19 19.24 -3.33
C GLN A 10 -21.56 17.92 -2.94
N GLY A 11 -22.34 16.84 -3.00
CA GLY A 11 -21.89 15.51 -2.64
C GLY A 11 -22.24 15.11 -1.22
N ALA A 12 -21.88 13.88 -0.87
CA ALA A 12 -22.16 13.30 0.43
C ALA A 12 -20.99 12.42 0.89
N LYS A 13 -20.91 12.18 2.20
CA LYS A 13 -19.91 11.29 2.78
C LYS A 13 -20.20 9.83 2.45
N ILE A 14 -19.15 9.06 2.23
CA ILE A 14 -19.24 7.61 2.30
C ILE A 14 -19.45 7.21 3.77
N THR A 15 -20.34 6.28 4.01
CA THR A 15 -20.59 5.73 5.35
C THR A 15 -20.30 4.23 5.39
N VAL A 16 -19.98 3.72 6.58
CA VAL A 16 -19.68 2.31 6.81
C VAL A 16 -20.88 1.66 7.50
N ASN A 17 -21.35 0.55 6.97
CA ASN A 17 -22.41 -0.25 7.55
C ASN A 17 -21.88 -1.12 8.70
N VAL A 18 -22.77 -1.77 9.46
CA VAL A 18 -22.41 -2.63 10.60
C VAL A 18 -21.56 -3.83 10.19
N ASP A 19 -21.71 -4.30 8.96
CA ASP A 19 -20.92 -5.39 8.37
C ASP A 19 -19.62 -4.92 7.71
N ASN A 20 -19.21 -3.67 7.92
CA ASN A 20 -18.06 -3.00 7.32
C ASN A 20 -18.17 -2.77 5.80
N SER A 21 -19.30 -3.05 5.17
CA SER A 21 -19.54 -2.65 3.78
C SER A 21 -19.71 -1.14 3.67
N LEU A 22 -19.39 -0.59 2.50
CA LEU A 22 -19.52 0.84 2.23
C LEU A 22 -20.90 1.17 1.66
N ASN A 23 -21.48 2.27 2.14
CA ASN A 23 -22.59 2.95 1.47
C ASN A 23 -22.02 4.15 0.71
N VAL A 24 -21.84 3.98 -0.60
CA VAL A 24 -21.22 4.97 -1.48
C VAL A 24 -22.30 5.77 -2.22
N PRO A 25 -22.41 7.09 -1.99
CA PRO A 25 -23.35 7.94 -2.72
C PRO A 25 -22.94 8.11 -4.20
N LEU A 26 -23.84 8.62 -5.03
CA LEU A 26 -23.55 8.91 -6.44
C LEU A 26 -22.47 10.00 -6.61
N ASN A 27 -22.42 10.94 -5.67
CA ASN A 27 -21.43 12.02 -5.64
C ASN A 27 -20.67 11.98 -4.30
N PRO A 28 -19.74 11.03 -4.11
CA PRO A 28 -18.97 10.91 -2.87
C PRO A 28 -17.98 12.06 -2.74
N ILE A 29 -17.83 12.59 -1.52
CA ILE A 29 -16.74 13.50 -1.17
C ILE A 29 -15.53 12.67 -0.82
N ILE A 30 -14.44 12.85 -1.58
CA ILE A 30 -13.18 12.12 -1.39
C ILE A 30 -12.06 13.09 -1.00
N PRO A 31 -11.56 13.03 0.24
CA PRO A 31 -10.36 13.76 0.62
C PRO A 31 -9.15 13.31 -0.22
N PHE A 32 -8.35 14.29 -0.66
CA PHE A 32 -7.06 13.99 -1.26
C PHE A 32 -5.96 14.88 -0.69
N ILE A 33 -4.76 14.33 -0.60
CA ILE A 33 -3.53 15.06 -0.30
C ILE A 33 -2.73 15.15 -1.59
N GLU A 34 -2.46 16.36 -2.08
CA GLU A 34 -1.67 16.56 -3.30
C GLU A 34 -0.27 15.91 -3.18
N GLY A 35 0.31 15.95 -1.98
CA GLY A 35 1.64 15.43 -1.73
C GLY A 35 2.75 16.45 -1.92
N ASP A 36 3.98 15.98 -1.72
CA ASP A 36 5.20 16.74 -1.85
C ASP A 36 5.92 16.42 -3.18
N GLY A 37 6.86 17.25 -3.53
CA GLY A 37 7.74 17.01 -4.68
C GLY A 37 6.93 16.79 -5.96
N THR A 38 7.03 15.60 -6.54
CA THR A 38 6.32 15.26 -7.79
C THR A 38 4.80 15.09 -7.63
N GLY A 39 4.27 15.12 -6.41
CA GLY A 39 2.83 15.11 -6.15
C GLY A 39 2.10 16.28 -6.84
N VAL A 40 2.76 17.44 -6.96
CA VAL A 40 2.19 18.62 -7.67
C VAL A 40 1.95 18.34 -9.16
N ASP A 41 2.66 17.37 -9.75
CA ASP A 41 2.50 16.94 -11.14
C ASP A 41 1.54 15.75 -11.25
N THR A 42 1.68 14.72 -10.39
CA THR A 42 0.97 13.44 -10.54
C THR A 42 -0.47 13.49 -10.05
N THR A 43 -0.74 14.16 -8.93
CA THR A 43 -2.09 14.19 -8.35
C THR A 43 -3.12 14.91 -9.24
N PRO A 44 -2.83 16.07 -9.87
CA PRO A 44 -3.75 16.67 -10.83
C PRO A 44 -4.01 15.79 -12.06
N VAL A 45 -3.00 15.03 -12.51
CA VAL A 45 -3.13 14.09 -13.64
C VAL A 45 -4.02 12.91 -13.23
N MET A 46 -3.80 12.33 -12.05
CA MET A 46 -4.67 11.28 -11.51
C MET A 46 -6.13 11.72 -11.42
N ILE A 47 -6.41 12.91 -10.86
CA ILE A 47 -7.77 13.45 -10.77
C ILE A 47 -8.43 13.57 -12.16
N LYS A 48 -7.70 14.06 -13.17
CA LYS A 48 -8.20 14.16 -14.54
C LYS A 48 -8.55 12.80 -15.14
N VAL A 49 -7.68 11.82 -14.99
CA VAL A 49 -7.89 10.45 -15.49
C VAL A 49 -9.09 9.80 -14.81
N VAL A 50 -9.20 9.91 -13.49
CA VAL A 50 -10.31 9.36 -12.73
C VAL A 50 -11.63 10.00 -13.13
N ASN A 51 -11.68 11.34 -13.22
CA ASN A 51 -12.88 12.05 -13.63
C ASN A 51 -13.34 11.66 -15.04
N ALA A 52 -12.40 11.49 -15.98
CA ALA A 52 -12.70 11.03 -17.34
C ALA A 52 -13.29 9.60 -17.34
N ALA A 53 -12.67 8.69 -16.58
CA ALA A 53 -13.15 7.30 -16.46
C ALA A 53 -14.55 7.22 -15.83
N VAL A 54 -14.77 7.93 -14.73
CA VAL A 54 -16.08 7.96 -14.04
C VAL A 54 -17.17 8.56 -14.95
N LYS A 55 -16.86 9.68 -15.62
CA LYS A 55 -17.80 10.32 -16.55
C LYS A 55 -18.18 9.38 -17.69
N GLN A 56 -17.21 8.68 -18.27
CA GLN A 56 -17.45 7.78 -19.40
C GLN A 56 -18.18 6.51 -18.96
N ALA A 57 -17.75 5.86 -17.88
CA ALA A 57 -18.36 4.63 -17.40
C ALA A 57 -19.84 4.82 -16.99
N TYR A 58 -20.16 5.97 -16.40
CA TYR A 58 -21.50 6.21 -15.83
C TYR A 58 -22.27 7.32 -16.55
N GLN A 59 -21.81 7.80 -17.70
CA GLN A 59 -22.49 8.79 -18.54
C GLN A 59 -22.90 10.07 -17.76
N GLY A 60 -22.08 10.45 -16.76
CA GLY A 60 -22.33 11.61 -15.89
C GLY A 60 -23.30 11.37 -14.73
N ALA A 61 -23.82 10.15 -14.54
CA ALA A 61 -24.69 9.81 -13.41
C ALA A 61 -23.95 9.74 -12.06
N ARG A 62 -22.62 9.65 -12.10
CA ARG A 62 -21.75 9.64 -10.91
C ARG A 62 -20.61 10.65 -11.09
N GLU A 63 -20.21 11.28 -9.99
CA GLU A 63 -19.14 12.28 -9.99
C GLU A 63 -18.45 12.30 -8.62
N ILE A 64 -17.11 12.33 -8.57
CA ILE A 64 -16.38 12.50 -7.31
C ILE A 64 -16.28 13.99 -6.98
N GLN A 65 -16.62 14.34 -5.75
CA GLN A 65 -16.41 15.66 -5.18
C GLN A 65 -15.06 15.65 -4.41
N TRP A 66 -14.02 16.14 -5.06
CA TRP A 66 -12.68 16.14 -4.49
C TRP A 66 -12.55 17.21 -3.39
N MET A 67 -12.00 16.82 -2.25
CA MET A 67 -11.75 17.68 -1.09
C MET A 67 -10.28 17.69 -0.76
N GLU A 68 -9.58 18.80 -1.02
CA GLU A 68 -8.19 18.90 -0.66
C GLU A 68 -8.01 18.98 0.85
N VAL A 69 -7.12 18.13 1.40
CA VAL A 69 -6.64 18.15 2.77
C VAL A 69 -5.13 18.23 2.77
N PHE A 70 -4.53 18.84 3.77
CA PHE A 70 -3.14 19.27 3.72
C PHE A 70 -2.24 18.38 4.56
N ALA A 71 -1.15 17.90 3.96
CA ALA A 71 -0.03 17.26 4.65
C ALA A 71 1.28 17.62 3.93
N GLY A 72 2.42 17.34 4.56
CA GLY A 72 3.73 17.63 4.02
C GLY A 72 4.06 19.12 3.98
N GLN A 73 4.88 19.50 3.04
CA GLN A 73 5.36 20.88 2.90
C GLN A 73 4.23 21.88 2.68
N LYS A 74 3.19 21.49 1.95
CA LYS A 74 2.02 22.35 1.69
C LYS A 74 1.26 22.69 2.97
N ALA A 75 1.17 21.78 3.94
CA ALA A 75 0.50 22.02 5.21
C ALA A 75 1.17 23.16 6.01
N THR A 76 2.48 23.28 5.94
CA THR A 76 3.21 24.33 6.69
C THR A 76 2.82 25.74 6.27
N GLN A 77 2.27 25.93 5.07
CA GLN A 77 1.82 27.24 4.56
C GLN A 77 0.51 27.70 5.21
N PHE A 78 -0.33 26.78 5.66
CA PHE A 78 -1.64 27.07 6.24
C PHE A 78 -1.67 26.95 7.76
N TYR A 79 -0.90 26.01 8.34
CA TYR A 79 -0.98 25.65 9.76
C TYR A 79 0.26 26.09 10.57
N GLY A 80 1.30 26.62 9.91
CA GLY A 80 2.54 27.05 10.54
C GLY A 80 3.76 26.21 10.17
N PRO A 81 4.97 26.75 10.33
CA PRO A 81 6.20 26.24 9.69
C PRO A 81 6.61 24.83 10.10
N ASP A 82 6.16 24.34 11.27
CA ASP A 82 6.52 23.01 11.79
C ASP A 82 5.32 22.03 11.78
N VAL A 83 4.18 22.40 11.19
CA VAL A 83 2.98 21.58 11.15
C VAL A 83 2.89 20.86 9.81
N TYR A 84 3.53 19.69 9.71
CA TYR A 84 3.52 18.85 8.50
C TYR A 84 2.32 17.90 8.41
N LEU A 85 1.69 17.59 9.55
CA LEU A 85 0.49 16.74 9.60
C LEU A 85 -0.53 17.34 10.56
N PRO A 86 -1.42 18.21 10.07
CA PRO A 86 -2.44 18.84 10.90
C PRO A 86 -3.44 17.82 11.47
N SER A 87 -3.87 18.02 12.71
CA SER A 87 -4.94 17.22 13.32
C SER A 87 -6.25 17.30 12.54
N GLU A 88 -6.50 18.43 11.89
CA GLU A 88 -7.68 18.64 11.02
C GLU A 88 -7.66 17.71 9.80
N THR A 89 -6.49 17.46 9.22
CA THR A 89 -6.32 16.49 8.13
C THR A 89 -6.63 15.08 8.59
N LEU A 90 -6.09 14.67 9.74
CA LEU A 90 -6.38 13.34 10.30
C LEU A 90 -7.87 13.16 10.62
N ALA A 91 -8.49 14.20 11.17
CA ALA A 91 -9.94 14.20 11.42
C ALA A 91 -10.74 14.04 10.12
N ALA A 92 -10.37 14.76 9.05
CA ALA A 92 -11.03 14.66 7.75
C ALA A 92 -10.86 13.26 7.12
N LEU A 93 -9.64 12.70 7.12
CA LEU A 93 -9.39 11.35 6.60
C LEU A 93 -10.22 10.29 7.32
N LYS A 94 -10.37 10.42 8.65
CA LYS A 94 -11.20 9.52 9.44
C LYS A 94 -12.70 9.71 9.20
N GLU A 95 -13.15 10.96 9.08
CA GLU A 95 -14.56 11.30 8.90
C GLU A 95 -15.11 10.88 7.54
N PHE A 96 -14.31 11.00 6.47
CA PHE A 96 -14.75 10.71 5.10
C PHE A 96 -14.44 9.28 4.64
N VAL A 97 -13.77 8.49 5.47
CA VAL A 97 -13.58 7.03 5.32
C VAL A 97 -12.66 6.63 4.16
N VAL A 98 -12.86 7.13 2.95
CA VAL A 98 -12.07 6.80 1.75
C VAL A 98 -11.33 8.05 1.31
N SER A 99 -10.03 7.93 1.12
CA SER A 99 -9.15 9.02 0.71
C SER A 99 -8.02 8.54 -0.19
N ILE A 100 -7.36 9.49 -0.86
CA ILE A 100 -6.18 9.21 -1.68
C ILE A 100 -5.10 10.28 -1.43
N LYS A 101 -3.84 9.89 -1.55
CA LYS A 101 -2.72 10.84 -1.41
C LYS A 101 -1.61 10.59 -2.41
N GLY A 102 -1.00 11.68 -2.84
CA GLY A 102 0.28 11.67 -3.53
C GLY A 102 1.45 11.34 -2.59
N PRO A 103 2.67 11.34 -3.11
CA PRO A 103 3.88 11.05 -2.34
C PRO A 103 4.14 12.12 -1.27
N LEU A 104 4.70 11.73 -0.11
CA LEU A 104 5.06 12.64 0.96
C LEU A 104 6.55 12.50 1.29
N SER A 105 7.22 13.63 1.44
CA SER A 105 8.61 13.70 1.86
C SER A 105 8.75 13.56 3.38
N ALA A 106 9.92 13.12 3.83
CA ALA A 106 10.26 13.21 5.25
C ALA A 106 10.33 14.69 5.66
N PRO A 107 9.75 15.08 6.81
CA PRO A 107 9.86 16.45 7.31
C PRO A 107 11.32 16.86 7.50
N SER A 108 11.62 18.10 7.19
CA SER A 108 12.96 18.69 7.41
C SER A 108 13.21 19.06 8.87
N SER A 109 12.16 19.15 9.70
CA SER A 109 12.21 19.50 11.12
C SER A 109 11.12 18.73 11.90
N GLY A 110 11.20 18.76 13.23
CA GLY A 110 10.21 18.15 14.12
C GLY A 110 10.49 16.69 14.50
N HIS A 111 9.53 16.08 15.19
CA HIS A 111 9.66 14.72 15.75
C HIS A 111 9.15 13.61 14.82
N ILE A 112 8.48 13.96 13.72
CA ILE A 112 7.90 12.99 12.77
C ILE A 112 9.00 12.54 11.81
N ARG A 113 9.40 11.26 11.88
CA ARG A 113 10.40 10.67 11.00
C ARG A 113 9.84 10.40 9.59
N SER A 114 8.56 10.03 9.49
CA SER A 114 7.87 9.76 8.23
C SER A 114 6.40 10.12 8.37
N LEU A 115 5.91 10.99 7.49
CA LEU A 115 4.48 11.36 7.44
C LEU A 115 3.60 10.18 7.06
N ASN A 116 4.07 9.31 6.16
CA ASN A 116 3.35 8.11 5.79
C ASN A 116 3.13 7.18 6.99
N VAL A 117 4.18 6.96 7.79
CA VAL A 117 4.08 6.14 9.02
C VAL A 117 3.17 6.81 10.05
N ALA A 118 3.27 8.12 10.23
CA ALA A 118 2.40 8.84 11.16
C ALA A 118 0.91 8.73 10.79
N ILE A 119 0.54 8.93 9.51
CA ILE A 119 -0.84 8.76 9.03
C ILE A 119 -1.34 7.34 9.29
N ARG A 120 -0.52 6.33 9.01
CA ARG A 120 -0.88 4.91 9.23
C ARG A 120 -1.11 4.60 10.70
N GLN A 121 -0.29 5.14 11.58
CA GLN A 121 -0.41 4.93 13.03
C GLN A 121 -1.59 5.69 13.63
N GLU A 122 -1.75 6.98 13.32
CA GLU A 122 -2.82 7.82 13.86
C GLU A 122 -4.23 7.38 13.42
N LEU A 123 -4.36 6.78 12.23
CA LEU A 123 -5.62 6.26 11.72
C LEU A 123 -5.76 4.74 11.88
N ASP A 124 -4.80 4.10 12.56
CA ASP A 124 -4.72 2.65 12.72
C ASP A 124 -4.91 1.86 11.41
N LEU A 125 -4.26 2.32 10.33
CA LEU A 125 -4.29 1.67 9.02
C LEU A 125 -3.35 0.45 9.02
N PHE A 126 -3.76 -0.61 9.67
CA PHE A 126 -2.90 -1.75 10.01
C PHE A 126 -2.54 -2.66 8.83
N ALA A 127 -3.25 -2.57 7.71
CA ALA A 127 -2.98 -3.37 6.52
C ALA A 127 -2.58 -2.49 5.33
N CYS A 128 -1.34 -2.64 4.86
CA CYS A 128 -0.93 -2.10 3.57
C CYS A 128 -1.17 -3.16 2.48
N VAL A 129 -1.99 -2.82 1.49
CA VAL A 129 -2.40 -3.71 0.41
C VAL A 129 -1.79 -3.23 -0.90
N ARG A 130 -1.00 -4.08 -1.55
CA ARG A 130 -0.29 -3.77 -2.79
C ARG A 130 -0.53 -4.87 -3.83
N PRO A 131 -1.43 -4.68 -4.82
CA PRO A 131 -1.53 -5.54 -5.99
C PRO A 131 -0.31 -5.35 -6.89
N LEU A 132 0.41 -6.42 -7.15
CA LEU A 132 1.62 -6.45 -7.94
C LEU A 132 1.38 -7.36 -9.13
N ARG A 133 1.08 -6.75 -10.28
CA ARG A 133 0.76 -7.48 -11.52
C ARG A 133 1.41 -6.82 -12.72
N TYR A 134 1.63 -7.62 -13.75
CA TYR A 134 2.14 -7.14 -15.02
C TYR A 134 1.05 -6.49 -15.86
N PHE A 135 1.39 -5.39 -16.52
CA PHE A 135 0.59 -4.75 -17.56
C PHE A 135 1.23 -5.00 -18.92
N LYS A 136 0.42 -5.40 -19.88
CA LYS A 136 0.92 -5.82 -21.20
C LYS A 136 1.68 -4.70 -21.89
N GLY A 137 2.92 -5.02 -22.30
CA GLY A 137 3.80 -4.09 -22.99
C GLY A 137 4.81 -3.37 -22.08
N VAL A 138 4.68 -3.48 -20.78
CA VAL A 138 5.62 -2.90 -19.81
C VAL A 138 6.98 -3.61 -19.93
N PRO A 139 8.10 -2.86 -19.99
CA PRO A 139 9.43 -3.48 -19.95
C PRO A 139 9.67 -4.17 -18.60
N SER A 140 10.19 -5.40 -18.65
CA SER A 140 10.46 -6.21 -17.49
C SER A 140 11.82 -6.91 -17.56
N PRO A 141 12.55 -7.05 -16.44
CA PRO A 141 13.81 -7.79 -16.39
C PRO A 141 13.60 -9.32 -16.37
N VAL A 142 12.37 -9.81 -16.15
CA VAL A 142 12.06 -11.25 -16.14
C VAL A 142 11.47 -11.71 -17.46
N ARG A 143 11.56 -13.02 -17.75
CA ARG A 143 11.16 -13.58 -19.06
C ARG A 143 9.65 -13.64 -19.25
N GLU A 144 8.91 -13.94 -18.19
CA GLU A 144 7.45 -14.19 -18.20
C GLU A 144 6.77 -13.38 -17.10
N PRO A 145 6.83 -12.02 -17.18
CA PRO A 145 6.30 -11.17 -16.12
C PRO A 145 4.78 -11.30 -15.94
N GLU A 146 4.06 -11.74 -16.96
CA GLU A 146 2.63 -11.99 -16.93
C GLU A 146 2.21 -13.11 -15.96
N LYS A 147 3.14 -13.96 -15.54
CA LYS A 147 2.90 -14.97 -14.49
C LYS A 147 2.89 -14.37 -13.09
N THR A 148 3.35 -13.14 -12.92
CA THR A 148 3.33 -12.43 -11.63
C THR A 148 2.01 -11.69 -11.46
N ASN A 149 1.18 -12.18 -10.54
CA ASN A 149 -0.08 -11.54 -10.15
C ASN A 149 -0.34 -11.81 -8.67
N VAL A 150 0.29 -11.00 -7.82
CA VAL A 150 0.32 -11.18 -6.37
C VAL A 150 -0.29 -9.97 -5.69
N THR A 151 -1.13 -10.20 -4.69
CA THR A 151 -1.57 -9.13 -3.78
C THR A 151 -0.87 -9.29 -2.45
N LEU A 152 -0.05 -8.32 -2.11
CA LEU A 152 0.70 -8.26 -0.86
C LEU A 152 -0.14 -7.60 0.23
N PHE A 153 -0.25 -8.25 1.39
CA PHE A 153 -0.75 -7.72 2.65
C PHE A 153 0.43 -7.55 3.60
N ARG A 154 0.87 -6.32 3.78
CA ARG A 154 1.95 -5.92 4.67
C ARG A 154 1.35 -5.41 5.97
N GLU A 155 1.78 -5.97 7.10
CA GLU A 155 1.48 -5.41 8.41
C GLU A 155 2.05 -3.99 8.48
N ASN A 156 1.35 -3.05 9.09
CA ASN A 156 1.64 -1.63 8.91
C ASN A 156 1.75 -0.84 10.22
N SER A 157 1.51 -1.49 11.37
CA SER A 157 1.43 -0.83 12.69
C SER A 157 2.54 -1.20 13.66
N GLU A 158 3.20 -2.32 13.46
CA GLU A 158 4.20 -2.90 14.36
C GLU A 158 5.55 -3.08 13.67
N ASP A 159 6.35 -4.03 14.14
CA ASP A 159 7.67 -4.34 13.66
C ASP A 159 8.69 -3.24 14.04
N ILE A 160 9.82 -3.19 13.39
CA ILE A 160 10.82 -2.11 13.59
C ILE A 160 10.28 -0.72 13.22
N TYR A 161 9.20 -0.67 12.45
CA TYR A 161 8.48 0.56 12.10
C TYR A 161 7.75 1.22 13.29
N ALA A 162 7.64 0.53 14.43
CA ALA A 162 7.22 1.13 15.70
C ALA A 162 8.16 2.27 16.15
N GLY A 163 9.37 2.34 15.57
CA GLY A 163 10.31 3.45 15.79
C GLY A 163 10.96 3.45 17.17
N ILE A 164 10.94 2.32 17.88
CA ILE A 164 11.59 2.18 19.19
C ILE A 164 13.07 1.91 18.96
N GLU A 165 13.86 2.96 18.92
CA GLU A 165 15.27 2.91 18.56
C GLU A 165 16.09 3.89 19.37
N TYR A 166 17.28 3.48 19.79
CA TYR A 166 18.20 4.26 20.61
C TYR A 166 19.57 4.28 19.96
N ALA A 167 20.11 5.50 19.79
CA ALA A 167 21.41 5.69 19.18
C ALA A 167 22.53 5.10 20.04
N ALA A 168 23.58 4.60 19.38
CA ALA A 168 24.80 4.15 20.06
C ALA A 168 25.31 5.26 21.00
N GLN A 169 25.83 4.85 22.17
CA GLN A 169 26.41 5.72 23.21
C GLN A 169 25.39 6.67 23.87
N SER A 170 24.09 6.64 23.51
CA SER A 170 23.09 7.41 24.24
C SER A 170 22.82 6.80 25.62
N ASP A 171 22.42 7.64 26.59
CA ASP A 171 22.06 7.20 27.94
C ASP A 171 20.94 6.13 27.92
N ALA A 172 19.98 6.29 26.99
CA ALA A 172 18.87 5.34 26.83
C ALA A 172 19.37 3.97 26.33
N ALA A 173 20.24 3.94 25.31
CA ALA A 173 20.84 2.70 24.81
C ALA A 173 21.67 2.02 25.91
N GLN A 174 22.48 2.76 26.65
CA GLN A 174 23.31 2.21 27.74
C GLN A 174 22.45 1.63 28.88
N LYS A 175 21.38 2.31 29.30
CA LYS A 175 20.42 1.80 30.29
C LYS A 175 19.75 0.52 29.82
N LEU A 176 19.30 0.48 28.57
CA LEU A 176 18.65 -0.71 28.00
C LEU A 176 19.62 -1.89 27.90
N ILE A 177 20.85 -1.66 27.42
CA ILE A 177 21.90 -2.69 27.35
C ILE A 177 22.23 -3.22 28.75
N ALA A 178 22.40 -2.33 29.74
CA ALA A 178 22.64 -2.71 31.11
C ALA A 178 21.50 -3.59 31.66
N PHE A 179 20.25 -3.21 31.47
CA PHE A 179 19.07 -3.99 31.87
C PHE A 179 19.07 -5.39 31.21
N LEU A 180 19.27 -5.45 29.89
CA LEU A 180 19.34 -6.72 29.16
C LEU A 180 20.44 -7.64 29.69
N THR A 181 21.60 -7.06 30.06
CA THR A 181 22.76 -7.82 30.53
C THR A 181 22.61 -8.26 31.98
N THR A 182 22.20 -7.34 32.87
CA THR A 182 22.17 -7.60 34.32
C THR A 182 20.91 -8.33 34.76
N GLU A 183 19.75 -7.91 34.25
CA GLU A 183 18.44 -8.47 34.69
C GLU A 183 18.01 -9.68 33.84
N LEU A 184 18.29 -9.65 32.53
CA LEU A 184 17.86 -10.73 31.62
C LEU A 184 19.01 -11.67 31.21
N GLY A 185 20.23 -11.41 31.66
CA GLY A 185 21.39 -12.29 31.42
C GLY A 185 21.83 -12.38 29.96
N VAL A 186 21.51 -11.38 29.14
CA VAL A 186 21.88 -11.34 27.72
C VAL A 186 23.40 -11.15 27.58
N LYS A 187 24.07 -12.08 26.92
CA LYS A 187 25.54 -12.05 26.68
C LYS A 187 25.90 -11.82 25.22
N SER A 188 24.93 -11.74 24.34
CA SER A 188 25.12 -11.72 22.89
C SER A 188 25.36 -10.34 22.30
N ILE A 189 25.24 -9.25 23.08
CA ILE A 189 25.60 -7.91 22.62
C ILE A 189 27.12 -7.80 22.65
N ARG A 190 27.73 -7.92 21.47
CA ARG A 190 29.19 -8.07 21.34
C ARG A 190 29.95 -6.80 21.68
N PHE A 191 29.39 -5.64 21.35
CA PHE A 191 30.01 -4.32 21.53
C PHE A 191 29.04 -3.37 22.26
N PRO A 192 28.80 -3.57 23.57
CA PRO A 192 27.76 -2.87 24.30
C PRO A 192 27.94 -1.32 24.32
N GLU A 193 29.17 -0.85 24.36
CA GLU A 193 29.49 0.58 24.44
C GLU A 193 29.21 1.33 23.12
N SER A 194 29.24 0.63 21.99
CA SER A 194 29.10 1.24 20.65
C SER A 194 27.90 0.70 19.85
N SER A 195 27.03 -0.08 20.48
CA SER A 195 25.82 -0.59 19.82
C SER A 195 24.65 0.37 19.93
N GLY A 196 23.97 0.63 18.81
CA GLY A 196 22.60 1.10 18.81
C GLY A 196 21.63 -0.06 19.03
N ILE A 197 20.44 0.22 19.58
CA ILE A 197 19.43 -0.80 19.90
C ILE A 197 18.10 -0.41 19.25
N GLY A 198 17.50 -1.35 18.50
CA GLY A 198 16.14 -1.28 18.00
C GLY A 198 15.28 -2.39 18.57
N ILE A 199 13.99 -2.12 18.79
CA ILE A 199 13.01 -3.08 19.32
C ILE A 199 12.00 -3.40 18.24
N LYS A 200 11.74 -4.70 18.05
CA LYS A 200 10.79 -5.25 17.08
C LYS A 200 9.59 -5.85 17.83
N PRO A 201 8.54 -5.07 18.12
CA PRO A 201 7.31 -5.63 18.66
C PRO A 201 6.50 -6.34 17.58
N VAL A 202 5.93 -7.50 17.91
CA VAL A 202 4.97 -8.23 17.07
C VAL A 202 3.94 -8.85 18.00
N SER A 203 2.65 -8.57 17.75
CA SER A 203 1.55 -9.04 18.58
C SER A 203 0.66 -10.05 17.87
N SER A 204 -0.09 -10.83 18.67
CA SER A 204 -1.12 -11.72 18.16
C SER A 204 -2.27 -10.94 17.53
N GLU A 205 -2.66 -9.83 18.13
CA GLU A 205 -3.74 -8.97 17.67
C GLU A 205 -3.42 -8.34 16.31
N GLY A 206 -2.21 -7.75 16.17
CA GLY A 206 -1.73 -7.19 14.89
C GLY A 206 -1.66 -8.24 13.78
N THR A 207 -1.15 -9.43 14.12
CA THR A 207 -1.11 -10.58 13.21
C THR A 207 -2.49 -11.02 12.77
N GLN A 208 -3.40 -11.23 13.71
CA GLN A 208 -4.73 -11.76 13.44
C GLN A 208 -5.56 -10.82 12.57
N ARG A 209 -5.55 -9.51 12.84
CA ARG A 209 -6.30 -8.54 12.03
C ARG A 209 -5.78 -8.44 10.59
N LEU A 210 -4.46 -8.53 10.38
CA LEU A 210 -3.87 -8.59 9.04
C LEU A 210 -4.28 -9.85 8.29
N MET A 211 -4.09 -11.01 8.95
CA MET A 211 -4.39 -12.31 8.35
C MET A 211 -5.88 -12.48 8.02
N ARG A 212 -6.77 -11.97 8.87
CA ARG A 212 -8.22 -11.95 8.59
C ARG A 212 -8.53 -11.21 7.31
N LYS A 213 -7.92 -10.02 7.10
CA LYS A 213 -8.07 -9.28 5.83
C LYS A 213 -7.50 -10.03 4.64
N ALA A 214 -6.33 -10.64 4.78
CA ALA A 214 -5.68 -11.38 3.69
C ALA A 214 -6.48 -12.63 3.27
N ILE A 215 -6.99 -13.40 4.24
CA ILE A 215 -7.81 -14.58 3.96
C ILE A 215 -9.18 -14.16 3.40
N GLN A 216 -9.81 -13.13 3.96
CA GLN A 216 -11.08 -12.62 3.44
C GLN A 216 -10.92 -12.12 2.00
N TYR A 217 -9.84 -11.40 1.69
CA TYR A 217 -9.53 -10.99 0.34
C TYR A 217 -9.38 -12.19 -0.62
N ALA A 218 -8.70 -13.25 -0.18
CA ALA A 218 -8.58 -14.47 -0.98
C ALA A 218 -9.93 -15.12 -1.25
N ILE A 219 -10.85 -15.12 -0.27
CA ILE A 219 -12.23 -15.61 -0.41
C ILE A 219 -13.00 -14.74 -1.41
N ASP A 220 -12.96 -13.43 -1.25
CA ASP A 220 -13.75 -12.48 -2.04
C ASP A 220 -13.33 -12.44 -3.52
N HIS A 221 -12.06 -12.69 -3.80
CA HIS A 221 -11.47 -12.66 -5.14
C HIS A 221 -11.13 -14.05 -5.69
N ASP A 222 -11.62 -15.12 -5.04
CA ASP A 222 -11.40 -16.54 -5.40
C ASP A 222 -9.91 -16.86 -5.67
N LYS A 223 -9.03 -16.37 -4.79
CA LYS A 223 -7.58 -16.59 -4.90
C LYS A 223 -7.20 -17.98 -4.38
N PRO A 224 -6.32 -18.74 -5.08
CA PRO A 224 -6.02 -20.12 -4.71
C PRO A 224 -5.15 -20.28 -3.46
N SER A 225 -4.45 -19.23 -3.02
CA SER A 225 -3.54 -19.37 -1.87
C SER A 225 -3.31 -18.05 -1.10
N VAL A 226 -2.98 -18.21 0.20
CA VAL A 226 -2.38 -17.17 1.03
C VAL A 226 -1.04 -17.71 1.56
N THR A 227 0.05 -17.02 1.25
CA THR A 227 1.40 -17.39 1.70
C THR A 227 1.85 -16.48 2.82
N ILE A 228 2.12 -17.04 3.99
CA ILE A 228 2.67 -16.36 5.16
C ILE A 228 4.19 -16.30 4.99
N VAL A 229 4.75 -15.12 4.80
CA VAL A 229 6.20 -14.94 4.62
C VAL A 229 6.82 -14.44 5.92
N HIS A 230 7.89 -15.12 6.39
CA HIS A 230 8.49 -14.87 7.69
C HIS A 230 9.96 -15.34 7.77
N LYS A 231 10.67 -14.92 8.82
CA LYS A 231 12.01 -15.44 9.17
C LYS A 231 12.00 -16.12 10.55
N GLY A 232 10.96 -16.92 10.82
CA GLY A 232 10.68 -17.53 12.12
C GLY A 232 11.73 -18.54 12.61
N GLY A 233 12.55 -19.10 11.71
CA GLY A 233 13.67 -19.95 12.09
C GLY A 233 14.75 -19.24 12.93
N ILE A 234 14.90 -17.93 12.74
CA ILE A 234 15.82 -17.06 13.47
C ILE A 234 15.09 -16.28 14.57
N MET A 235 13.98 -15.65 14.23
CA MET A 235 13.19 -14.78 15.13
C MET A 235 11.94 -15.52 15.62
N ARG A 236 12.14 -16.49 16.53
CA ARG A 236 11.07 -17.42 16.97
C ARG A 236 9.86 -16.74 17.58
N TYR A 237 10.09 -15.73 18.41
CA TYR A 237 9.04 -15.10 19.23
C TYR A 237 8.41 -13.86 18.60
N THR A 238 8.86 -13.48 17.42
CA THR A 238 8.30 -12.41 16.59
C THR A 238 7.84 -12.98 15.25
N GLU A 239 8.71 -13.22 14.31
CA GLU A 239 8.38 -13.76 12.99
C GLU A 239 7.79 -15.19 13.04
N GLY A 240 8.31 -16.05 13.94
CA GLY A 240 7.77 -17.39 14.15
C GLY A 240 6.40 -17.36 14.82
N ALA A 241 6.21 -16.48 15.80
CA ALA A 241 4.93 -16.26 16.44
C ALA A 241 3.89 -15.70 15.44
N PHE A 242 4.27 -14.75 14.58
CA PHE A 242 3.43 -14.27 13.47
C PHE A 242 2.89 -15.43 12.62
N ARG A 243 3.77 -16.33 12.18
CA ARG A 243 3.38 -17.53 11.44
C ARG A 243 2.37 -18.38 12.22
N ASP A 244 2.67 -18.67 13.48
CA ASP A 244 1.88 -19.59 14.30
C ASP A 244 0.48 -19.00 14.59
N TRP A 245 0.40 -17.71 14.92
CA TRP A 245 -0.88 -17.02 15.12
C TRP A 245 -1.69 -16.91 13.81
N ALA A 246 -1.01 -16.77 12.66
CA ALA A 246 -1.67 -16.76 11.37
C ALA A 246 -2.37 -18.09 11.04
N PHE A 247 -1.70 -19.23 11.28
CA PHE A 247 -2.32 -20.55 11.13
C PHE A 247 -3.43 -20.76 12.16
N GLN A 248 -3.21 -20.38 13.41
CA GLN A 248 -4.24 -20.46 14.46
C GLN A 248 -5.52 -19.72 14.06
N LEU A 249 -5.39 -18.49 13.53
CA LEU A 249 -6.53 -17.73 13.04
C LEU A 249 -7.26 -18.45 11.91
N ALA A 250 -6.54 -19.00 10.94
CA ALA A 250 -7.14 -19.74 9.84
C ALA A 250 -7.96 -20.94 10.35
N GLU A 251 -7.47 -21.66 11.36
CA GLU A 251 -8.16 -22.80 11.98
C GLU A 251 -9.40 -22.34 12.78
N THR A 252 -9.26 -21.28 13.58
CA THR A 252 -10.32 -20.86 14.53
C THR A 252 -11.43 -20.03 13.90
N GLU A 253 -11.11 -19.13 12.97
CA GLU A 253 -12.10 -18.24 12.37
C GLU A 253 -12.58 -18.69 10.98
N PHE A 254 -11.73 -19.39 10.20
CA PHE A 254 -12.07 -19.82 8.85
C PHE A 254 -12.23 -21.34 8.73
N SER A 255 -12.23 -22.07 9.87
CA SER A 255 -12.41 -23.51 9.92
C SER A 255 -11.42 -24.28 9.03
N ALA A 256 -10.19 -23.79 8.91
CA ALA A 256 -9.17 -24.38 8.08
C ALA A 256 -8.80 -25.80 8.56
N GLN A 257 -8.60 -26.71 7.61
CA GLN A 257 -8.22 -28.09 7.87
C GLN A 257 -6.76 -28.32 7.50
N ARG A 258 -5.97 -28.86 8.41
CA ARG A 258 -4.56 -29.15 8.19
C ARG A 258 -4.36 -30.18 7.08
N ILE A 259 -3.32 -29.97 6.29
CA ILE A 259 -2.86 -30.87 5.23
C ILE A 259 -1.79 -31.79 5.83
N ASP A 260 -1.99 -33.09 5.74
CA ASP A 260 -1.02 -34.14 6.16
C ASP A 260 -0.45 -33.93 7.58
N GLY A 261 -1.23 -33.32 8.48
CA GLY A 261 -0.82 -33.03 9.86
C GLY A 261 0.22 -31.92 10.02
N GLY A 262 0.66 -31.33 8.92
CA GLY A 262 1.59 -30.18 8.91
C GLY A 262 0.90 -28.86 9.26
N PRO A 263 1.65 -27.74 9.29
CA PRO A 263 1.07 -26.44 9.60
C PRO A 263 0.19 -25.90 8.44
N TRP A 264 0.46 -26.30 7.19
CA TRP A 264 -0.33 -25.88 6.04
C TRP A 264 -1.75 -26.39 6.14
N CYS A 265 -2.70 -25.56 5.74
CA CYS A 265 -4.12 -25.89 5.85
C CYS A 265 -4.94 -25.38 4.66
N LEU A 266 -6.15 -25.88 4.54
CA LEU A 266 -7.12 -25.55 3.51
C LEU A 266 -8.29 -24.80 4.13
N VAL A 267 -8.59 -23.63 3.60
CA VAL A 267 -9.84 -22.90 3.84
C VAL A 267 -10.76 -23.15 2.65
N LYS A 268 -11.99 -23.57 2.91
CA LYS A 268 -12.99 -23.70 1.85
C LYS A 268 -13.64 -22.34 1.57
N ASN A 269 -13.56 -21.87 0.33
CA ASN A 269 -14.25 -20.65 -0.08
C ASN A 269 -15.77 -20.88 -0.03
N PRO A 270 -16.52 -20.19 0.85
CA PRO A 270 -17.96 -20.41 1.00
C PRO A 270 -18.77 -19.96 -0.22
N LYS A 271 -18.21 -19.10 -1.08
CA LYS A 271 -18.88 -18.57 -2.28
C LYS A 271 -18.74 -19.48 -3.48
N THR A 272 -17.57 -20.11 -3.67
CA THR A 272 -17.25 -20.89 -4.87
C THR A 272 -17.06 -22.38 -4.59
N GLY A 273 -16.86 -22.76 -3.33
CA GLY A 273 -16.54 -24.12 -2.92
C GLY A 273 -15.09 -24.56 -3.21
N GLN A 274 -14.26 -23.67 -3.79
CA GLN A 274 -12.85 -23.95 -4.06
C GLN A 274 -12.03 -23.93 -2.76
N ASN A 275 -10.92 -24.66 -2.74
CA ASN A 275 -9.99 -24.66 -1.63
C ASN A 275 -8.96 -23.54 -1.79
N ILE A 276 -8.73 -22.80 -0.71
CA ILE A 276 -7.66 -21.80 -0.58
C ILE A 276 -6.57 -22.40 0.31
N THR A 277 -5.37 -22.55 -0.22
CA THR A 277 -4.24 -23.09 0.54
C THR A 277 -3.59 -21.99 1.38
N ILE A 278 -3.61 -22.14 2.70
CA ILE A 278 -2.81 -21.30 3.60
C ILE A 278 -1.49 -22.03 3.85
N LYS A 279 -0.39 -21.39 3.44
CA LYS A 279 0.95 -21.95 3.49
C LYS A 279 1.96 -20.93 4.02
N ASP A 280 3.13 -21.37 4.42
CA ASP A 280 4.20 -20.48 4.86
C ASP A 280 5.49 -20.67 4.07
N MET A 281 6.33 -19.65 4.12
CA MET A 281 7.64 -19.68 3.49
C MET A 281 8.62 -18.73 4.20
N ALA A 282 9.86 -19.17 4.35
CA ALA A 282 10.92 -18.30 4.83
C ALA A 282 11.20 -17.19 3.81
N MET A 283 11.46 -15.96 4.30
CA MET A 283 11.63 -14.75 3.49
C MET A 283 12.66 -14.90 2.35
N ASP A 284 13.82 -15.46 2.66
CA ASP A 284 14.90 -15.70 1.69
C ASP A 284 14.49 -16.73 0.62
N ALA A 285 13.76 -17.77 0.99
CA ALA A 285 13.21 -18.73 0.05
C ALA A 285 12.12 -18.08 -0.82
N PHE A 286 11.26 -17.26 -0.23
CA PHE A 286 10.22 -16.55 -0.97
C PHE A 286 10.80 -15.66 -2.07
N LEU A 287 11.85 -14.87 -1.78
CA LEU A 287 12.49 -14.01 -2.77
C LEU A 287 13.05 -14.78 -3.97
N GLN A 288 13.53 -16.02 -3.75
CA GLN A 288 13.93 -16.89 -4.86
C GLN A 288 12.71 -17.43 -5.63
N GLN A 289 11.72 -17.94 -4.91
CA GLN A 289 10.59 -18.61 -5.52
C GLN A 289 9.67 -17.65 -6.30
N ILE A 290 9.45 -16.44 -5.80
CA ILE A 290 8.64 -15.43 -6.53
C ILE A 290 9.29 -15.03 -7.86
N LEU A 291 10.62 -15.09 -7.96
CA LEU A 291 11.34 -14.84 -9.20
C LEU A 291 11.29 -16.04 -10.17
N MET A 292 11.34 -17.26 -9.63
CA MET A 292 11.44 -18.50 -10.42
C MET A 292 10.08 -19.10 -10.77
N ARG A 293 9.09 -18.97 -9.89
CA ARG A 293 7.76 -19.60 -9.99
C ARG A 293 6.67 -18.67 -9.46
N PRO A 294 6.53 -17.43 -10.01
CA PRO A 294 5.60 -16.43 -9.48
C PRO A 294 4.14 -16.91 -9.47
N GLN A 295 3.75 -17.77 -10.41
CA GLN A 295 2.39 -18.32 -10.50
C GLN A 295 1.95 -19.19 -9.31
N GLU A 296 2.88 -19.58 -8.43
CA GLU A 296 2.55 -20.33 -7.21
C GLU A 296 2.04 -19.43 -6.07
N PHE A 297 2.11 -18.10 -6.25
CA PHE A 297 1.73 -17.10 -5.25
C PHE A 297 0.57 -16.24 -5.74
N SER A 298 -0.44 -16.06 -4.89
CA SER A 298 -1.58 -15.18 -5.22
C SER A 298 -1.83 -14.10 -4.17
N VAL A 299 -1.93 -14.47 -2.90
CA VAL A 299 -1.95 -13.53 -1.77
C VAL A 299 -0.73 -13.82 -0.90
N VAL A 300 -0.04 -12.77 -0.49
CA VAL A 300 1.12 -12.85 0.41
C VAL A 300 0.84 -11.99 1.64
N ALA A 301 1.00 -12.55 2.83
CA ALA A 301 0.87 -11.83 4.09
C ALA A 301 2.20 -11.87 4.86
N THR A 302 2.64 -10.72 5.36
CA THR A 302 3.94 -10.63 6.03
C THR A 302 4.01 -9.42 6.96
N LEU A 303 5.03 -9.41 7.83
CA LEU A 303 5.35 -8.29 8.70
C LEU A 303 5.86 -7.07 7.93
N ASN A 304 5.94 -5.94 8.61
CA ASN A 304 6.12 -4.62 8.03
C ASN A 304 7.41 -4.52 7.20
N LEU A 305 8.58 -4.84 7.76
CA LEU A 305 9.85 -4.74 7.07
C LEU A 305 9.94 -5.70 5.86
N ASN A 306 9.54 -6.95 6.06
CA ASN A 306 9.52 -7.93 4.97
C ASN A 306 8.62 -7.46 3.82
N GLY A 307 7.46 -6.91 4.15
CA GLY A 307 6.50 -6.39 3.18
C GLY A 307 7.03 -5.20 2.39
N ASP A 308 7.84 -4.35 3.02
CA ASP A 308 8.52 -3.24 2.35
C ASP A 308 9.46 -3.76 1.26
N TYR A 309 10.36 -4.66 1.62
CA TYR A 309 11.30 -5.27 0.66
C TYR A 309 10.60 -6.07 -0.45
N ILE A 310 9.59 -6.87 -0.09
CA ILE A 310 8.85 -7.69 -1.06
C ILE A 310 8.15 -6.81 -2.10
N SER A 311 7.49 -5.74 -1.66
CA SER A 311 6.76 -4.87 -2.58
C SER A 311 7.63 -4.30 -3.68
N ASP A 312 8.83 -3.84 -3.34
CA ASP A 312 9.75 -3.25 -4.30
C ASP A 312 10.42 -4.30 -5.19
N ALA A 313 10.83 -5.44 -4.60
CA ALA A 313 11.41 -6.54 -5.35
C ALA A 313 10.44 -7.14 -6.39
N VAL A 314 9.15 -7.28 -6.03
CA VAL A 314 8.13 -7.80 -6.96
C VAL A 314 7.68 -6.72 -7.94
N SER A 315 7.57 -5.45 -7.53
CA SER A 315 7.29 -4.34 -8.45
C SER A 315 8.33 -4.27 -9.58
N ALA A 316 9.61 -4.46 -9.24
CA ALA A 316 10.68 -4.47 -10.24
C ALA A 316 10.49 -5.56 -11.32
N GLN A 317 9.89 -6.70 -10.96
CA GLN A 317 9.60 -7.79 -11.90
C GLN A 317 8.47 -7.46 -12.88
N VAL A 318 7.58 -6.56 -12.52
CA VAL A 318 6.40 -6.21 -13.34
C VAL A 318 6.43 -4.81 -13.94
N GLY A 319 7.59 -4.14 -13.88
CA GLY A 319 7.78 -2.83 -14.53
C GLY A 319 8.19 -1.68 -13.61
N GLY A 320 8.37 -1.94 -12.33
CA GLY A 320 8.86 -0.97 -11.34
C GLY A 320 7.76 -0.25 -10.58
N ILE A 321 8.20 0.52 -9.60
CA ILE A 321 7.30 1.24 -8.66
C ILE A 321 6.44 2.32 -9.33
N GLY A 322 6.83 2.81 -10.52
CA GLY A 322 6.06 3.83 -11.27
C GLY A 322 4.65 3.42 -11.67
N ILE A 323 4.35 2.11 -11.63
CA ILE A 323 3.01 1.54 -11.89
C ILE A 323 2.56 0.60 -10.77
N ALA A 324 3.15 0.69 -9.59
CA ALA A 324 2.75 -0.10 -8.43
C ALA A 324 1.76 0.70 -7.56
N PRO A 325 0.50 0.24 -7.43
CA PRO A 325 -0.48 0.90 -6.57
C PRO A 325 -0.36 0.47 -5.12
N GLY A 326 -0.96 1.26 -4.22
CA GLY A 326 -1.03 0.94 -2.81
C GLY A 326 -2.27 1.48 -2.11
N ALA A 327 -2.65 0.80 -1.04
CA ALA A 327 -3.68 1.24 -0.11
C ALA A 327 -3.28 0.89 1.32
N ASN A 328 -3.62 1.75 2.27
CA ASN A 328 -3.48 1.47 3.70
C ASN A 328 -4.88 1.46 4.30
N MET A 329 -5.22 0.40 5.02
CA MET A 329 -6.58 0.12 5.44
C MET A 329 -6.66 -0.24 6.93
N SER A 330 -7.68 0.27 7.60
CA SER A 330 -8.24 -0.26 8.83
C SER A 330 -9.47 -1.09 8.51
N ASP A 331 -10.32 -1.36 9.51
CA ASP A 331 -11.62 -1.99 9.26
C ASP A 331 -12.63 -1.03 8.62
N THR A 332 -12.46 0.27 8.84
CA THR A 332 -13.42 1.30 8.43
C THR A 332 -12.84 2.39 7.55
N VAL A 333 -11.53 2.65 7.61
CA VAL A 333 -10.87 3.74 6.87
C VAL A 333 -9.91 3.15 5.84
N ALA A 334 -9.90 3.71 4.64
CA ALA A 334 -8.96 3.37 3.58
C ALA A 334 -8.31 4.64 3.02
N CYS A 335 -6.98 4.67 3.00
CA CYS A 335 -6.19 5.72 2.37
C CYS A 335 -5.34 5.10 1.24
N PHE A 336 -5.69 5.42 0.00
CA PHE A 336 -4.97 5.00 -1.19
C PHE A 336 -3.75 5.87 -1.40
N GLU A 337 -2.64 5.31 -1.90
CA GLU A 337 -1.40 6.08 -2.02
C GLU A 337 -0.54 5.66 -3.21
N ALA A 338 0.11 6.61 -3.84
CA ALA A 338 1.23 6.33 -4.71
C ALA A 338 2.36 5.68 -3.90
N THR A 339 2.98 4.64 -4.45
CA THR A 339 4.08 3.92 -3.78
C THR A 339 5.46 4.50 -4.09
N VAL A 340 5.52 5.55 -4.92
CA VAL A 340 6.74 6.24 -5.31
C VAL A 340 7.14 7.30 -4.28
N ASP A 341 8.45 7.60 -4.22
CA ASP A 341 8.96 8.72 -3.44
C ASP A 341 8.59 10.07 -4.06
N ALA A 342 8.65 11.13 -3.26
CA ALA A 342 8.32 12.49 -3.67
C ALA A 342 9.26 13.08 -4.75
N PHE A 343 10.46 12.54 -4.94
CA PHE A 343 11.45 12.97 -5.95
C PHE A 343 11.54 14.49 -6.17
N SER A 344 11.78 15.26 -5.10
CA SER A 344 11.70 16.72 -5.09
C SER A 344 12.48 17.44 -6.22
N LYS A 345 13.57 16.83 -6.71
CA LYS A 345 14.35 17.36 -7.86
C LYS A 345 13.56 17.42 -9.18
N PHE A 346 12.46 16.69 -9.30
CA PHE A 346 11.58 16.66 -10.48
C PHE A 346 10.27 17.40 -10.27
N ALA A 347 10.03 17.97 -9.09
CA ALA A 347 8.80 18.71 -8.78
C ALA A 347 8.55 19.83 -9.79
N GLY A 348 7.31 19.91 -10.30
CA GLY A 348 6.86 20.92 -11.28
C GLY A 348 7.49 20.82 -12.65
N LYS A 349 8.14 19.67 -13.00
CA LYS A 349 8.78 19.49 -14.29
C LYS A 349 7.95 18.67 -15.28
N ASP A 350 6.78 18.22 -14.87
CA ASP A 350 5.88 17.39 -15.70
C ASP A 350 6.58 16.16 -16.29
N TYR A 351 7.43 15.47 -15.52
CA TYR A 351 8.40 14.50 -16.03
C TYR A 351 8.17 13.06 -15.59
N VAL A 352 7.66 12.87 -14.37
CA VAL A 352 7.55 11.54 -13.76
C VAL A 352 6.36 10.75 -14.26
N ASN A 353 6.37 9.43 -14.02
CA ASN A 353 5.27 8.54 -14.34
C ASN A 353 4.14 8.69 -13.31
N PRO A 354 2.90 9.07 -13.69
CA PRO A 354 1.77 9.17 -12.77
C PRO A 354 1.06 7.82 -12.53
N GLY A 355 1.54 6.74 -13.14
CA GLY A 355 0.86 5.44 -13.19
C GLY A 355 0.59 4.84 -11.82
N SER A 356 1.52 4.95 -10.86
CA SER A 356 1.34 4.47 -9.49
C SER A 356 0.12 5.12 -8.81
N GLU A 357 -0.02 6.43 -8.93
CA GLU A 357 -1.14 7.17 -8.31
C GLU A 357 -2.46 6.90 -9.05
N ILE A 358 -2.44 6.84 -10.38
CA ILE A 358 -3.61 6.49 -11.20
C ILE A 358 -4.12 5.09 -10.85
N LEU A 359 -3.23 4.11 -10.70
CA LEU A 359 -3.60 2.74 -10.34
C LEU A 359 -4.03 2.61 -8.86
N SER A 360 -3.51 3.46 -7.98
CA SER A 360 -4.01 3.57 -6.61
C SER A 360 -5.45 4.12 -6.58
N ALA A 361 -5.75 5.08 -7.45
CA ALA A 361 -7.13 5.56 -7.64
C ALA A 361 -8.03 4.50 -8.31
N GLU A 362 -7.50 3.67 -9.20
CA GLU A 362 -8.20 2.49 -9.74
C GLU A 362 -8.61 1.54 -8.60
N MET A 363 -7.68 1.22 -7.68
CA MET A 363 -8.00 0.45 -6.49
C MET A 363 -9.08 1.10 -5.64
N MET A 364 -9.03 2.42 -5.47
CA MET A 364 -10.04 3.19 -4.73
C MET A 364 -11.42 3.06 -5.37
N LEU A 365 -11.52 3.20 -6.69
CA LEU A 365 -12.78 3.03 -7.41
C LEU A 365 -13.34 1.62 -7.23
N ARG A 366 -12.51 0.62 -7.34
CA ARG A 366 -12.88 -0.78 -7.13
C ARG A 366 -13.34 -1.05 -5.70
N TYR A 367 -12.65 -0.48 -4.71
CA TYR A 367 -13.03 -0.55 -3.31
C TYR A 367 -14.39 0.09 -3.02
N MET A 368 -14.72 1.17 -3.73
CA MET A 368 -16.04 1.82 -3.68
C MET A 368 -17.13 1.08 -4.48
N GLY A 369 -16.81 -0.02 -5.18
CA GLY A 369 -17.75 -0.73 -6.04
C GLY A 369 -18.00 -0.06 -7.39
N TRP A 370 -17.12 0.84 -7.82
CA TRP A 370 -17.18 1.51 -9.13
C TRP A 370 -16.29 0.79 -10.14
N THR A 371 -16.59 -0.49 -10.34
CA THR A 371 -15.75 -1.44 -11.08
C THR A 371 -15.64 -1.11 -12.56
N GLU A 372 -16.69 -0.58 -13.19
CA GLU A 372 -16.68 -0.21 -14.61
C GLU A 372 -15.68 0.91 -14.91
N ALA A 373 -15.61 1.92 -14.03
CA ALA A 373 -14.64 3.00 -14.15
C ALA A 373 -13.20 2.49 -13.86
N ALA A 374 -13.04 1.59 -12.89
CA ALA A 374 -11.76 0.96 -12.59
C ALA A 374 -11.26 0.12 -13.76
N ASP A 375 -12.10 -0.71 -14.35
CA ASP A 375 -11.76 -1.54 -15.51
C ASP A 375 -11.39 -0.69 -16.72
N LEU A 376 -12.08 0.42 -16.93
CA LEU A 376 -11.76 1.37 -18.01
C LEU A 376 -10.37 1.96 -17.85
N ILE A 377 -9.97 2.35 -16.63
CA ILE A 377 -8.60 2.84 -16.36
C ILE A 377 -7.56 1.77 -16.69
N VAL A 378 -7.79 0.52 -16.28
CA VAL A 378 -6.87 -0.60 -16.55
C VAL A 378 -6.68 -0.80 -18.04
N HIS A 379 -7.78 -0.92 -18.79
CA HIS A 379 -7.73 -1.14 -20.25
C HIS A 379 -7.04 0.02 -20.97
N ALA A 380 -7.38 1.26 -20.59
CA ALA A 380 -6.77 2.45 -21.16
C ALA A 380 -5.27 2.57 -20.83
N MET A 381 -4.86 2.21 -19.61
CA MET A 381 -3.45 2.16 -19.22
C MET A 381 -2.66 1.15 -20.05
N GLU A 382 -3.20 -0.05 -20.25
CA GLU A 382 -2.57 -1.07 -21.09
C GLU A 382 -2.47 -0.62 -22.56
N ALA A 383 -3.52 -0.01 -23.12
CA ALA A 383 -3.53 0.53 -24.48
C ALA A 383 -2.50 1.67 -24.63
N ALA A 384 -2.44 2.59 -23.65
CA ALA A 384 -1.46 3.67 -23.64
C ALA A 384 -0.02 3.14 -23.63
N ILE A 385 0.29 2.15 -22.81
CA ILE A 385 1.63 1.52 -22.79
C ILE A 385 1.94 0.84 -24.13
N GLN A 386 0.99 0.10 -24.69
CA GLN A 386 1.15 -0.59 -25.97
C GLN A 386 1.31 0.39 -27.16
N SER A 387 0.74 1.60 -27.08
CA SER A 387 0.94 2.66 -28.07
C SER A 387 2.36 3.20 -28.07
N LYS A 388 3.17 2.83 -27.05
CA LYS A 388 4.55 3.29 -26.86
C LYS A 388 4.71 4.81 -26.64
N LYS A 389 3.64 5.51 -26.31
CA LYS A 389 3.66 6.91 -25.86
C LYS A 389 3.70 6.89 -24.32
N VAL A 390 4.89 6.83 -23.75
CA VAL A 390 5.11 6.54 -22.34
C VAL A 390 6.07 7.55 -21.70
N THR A 391 6.11 7.58 -20.37
CA THR A 391 7.02 8.43 -19.62
C THR A 391 8.47 7.96 -19.76
N HIS A 392 9.42 8.79 -19.32
CA HIS A 392 10.85 8.60 -19.50
C HIS A 392 11.39 7.26 -18.97
N ASP A 393 10.81 6.75 -17.89
CA ASP A 393 11.19 5.48 -17.25
C ASP A 393 10.98 4.28 -18.17
N PHE A 394 9.84 4.21 -18.84
CA PHE A 394 9.55 3.19 -19.83
C PHE A 394 10.19 3.47 -21.19
N ALA A 395 10.20 4.73 -21.64
CA ALA A 395 10.75 5.09 -22.94
C ALA A 395 12.22 4.68 -23.11
N LYS A 396 12.99 4.70 -22.02
CA LYS A 396 14.40 4.25 -22.03
C LYS A 396 14.59 2.74 -22.26
N LEU A 397 13.56 1.97 -21.98
CA LEU A 397 13.60 0.51 -21.97
C LEU A 397 12.77 -0.12 -23.10
N MET A 398 12.07 0.70 -23.89
CA MET A 398 11.17 0.25 -24.96
C MET A 398 11.65 0.72 -26.31
N ASP A 399 12.03 -0.19 -27.20
CA ASP A 399 12.41 0.13 -28.56
C ASP A 399 11.27 0.82 -29.33
N GLY A 400 11.58 1.98 -29.96
CA GLY A 400 10.62 2.75 -30.72
C GLY A 400 9.57 3.49 -29.89
N ALA A 401 9.78 3.65 -28.59
CA ALA A 401 8.90 4.44 -27.75
C ALA A 401 9.10 5.95 -27.96
N SER A 402 8.01 6.69 -27.87
CA SER A 402 8.00 8.16 -27.84
C SER A 402 7.80 8.60 -26.38
N GLN A 403 8.78 9.34 -25.86
CA GLN A 403 8.67 9.89 -24.51
C GLN A 403 7.64 11.00 -24.48
N VAL A 404 6.71 10.92 -23.52
CA VAL A 404 5.75 11.97 -23.19
C VAL A 404 5.98 12.47 -21.76
N SER A 405 5.42 13.62 -21.44
CA SER A 405 5.43 14.16 -20.08
C SER A 405 4.45 13.43 -19.15
N CYS A 406 4.47 13.75 -17.86
CA CYS A 406 3.50 13.23 -16.87
C CYS A 406 2.06 13.53 -17.31
N SER A 407 1.76 14.80 -17.59
CA SER A 407 0.43 15.22 -18.08
C SER A 407 0.10 14.64 -19.45
N GLY A 408 1.11 14.53 -20.34
CA GLY A 408 0.99 13.90 -21.64
C GLY A 408 0.60 12.42 -21.54
N PHE A 409 1.18 11.67 -20.62
CA PHE A 409 0.81 10.26 -20.41
C PHE A 409 -0.61 10.11 -19.86
N GLY A 410 -0.99 10.97 -18.92
CA GLY A 410 -2.40 11.04 -18.47
C GLY A 410 -3.37 11.31 -19.60
N GLN A 411 -3.01 12.20 -20.57
CA GLN A 411 -3.85 12.48 -21.72
C GLN A 411 -3.93 11.28 -22.68
N VAL A 412 -2.82 10.58 -22.92
CA VAL A 412 -2.84 9.34 -23.73
C VAL A 412 -3.78 8.30 -23.11
N ILE A 413 -3.74 8.11 -21.78
CA ILE A 413 -4.67 7.20 -21.10
C ILE A 413 -6.13 7.64 -21.31
N ILE A 414 -6.44 8.94 -21.18
CA ILE A 414 -7.81 9.44 -21.40
C ILE A 414 -8.26 9.21 -22.84
N ASP A 415 -7.41 9.46 -23.81
CA ASP A 415 -7.71 9.26 -25.23
C ASP A 415 -8.02 7.78 -25.53
N GLU A 416 -7.27 6.85 -24.94
CA GLU A 416 -7.49 5.40 -25.07
C GLU A 416 -8.78 4.88 -24.38
N MET A 417 -9.39 5.65 -23.47
CA MET A 417 -10.70 5.29 -22.91
C MET A 417 -11.81 5.35 -23.95
N SER A 418 -11.65 6.14 -24.99
CA SER A 418 -12.68 6.40 -26.01
C SER A 418 -12.47 5.59 -27.29
N ALA A 419 -11.35 4.89 -27.39
CA ALA A 419 -10.98 4.05 -28.53
C ALA A 419 -11.55 2.63 -28.37
#